data_e23eb8cb8a328a1acad615d663512cb5
#
_entry.id   e23eb8cb8a328a1acad615d663512cb5
#
_cell.length_a   1.000
_cell.length_b   1.000
_cell.length_c   1.000
_cell.angle_alpha   90.00
_cell.angle_beta   90.00
_cell.angle_gamma   90.00
#
_symmetry.space_group_name_H-M   'P 1'
#
loop_
_entity.id
_entity.type
_entity.pdbx_description
1 polymer ?
#
loop_
_entity_poly.entity_id
_entity_poly.type
_entity_poly.pdbx_seq_one_letter_code
_entity_poly.pdbx_strand_id
1 'polypeptide(L)'
;VTMISAFASLIGLGGSPLLSMRMGAKKEEEAQKILANSFLMICICSVFLMAVFFPLREPMLRLFGASDVTFPYAVGYIWVYLCGTPFALLSVLLNQFIICQGFAKKGMLSVVLGAVMNIVLDPIFIFAFDMGVEGAALATVISQVVSCAYVLFVLFGKKVQVRITFGGYRFSVARQILALGFSPFLIIAIDNVMIIAMNAVLQYYGGGGLGDRLVVCATIAQSFML
;
A
#
# COMPACT_ATOMS: atom_id res chain seq x y z
N VAL A 1 -0.71 -0.06 -8.25
CA VAL A 1 -0.05 0.04 -6.95
C VAL A 1 -0.88 0.89 -6.00
N THR A 2 -1.10 2.16 -6.29
CA THR A 2 -1.85 3.13 -5.44
C THR A 2 -3.27 2.68 -5.12
N MET A 3 -3.98 2.05 -6.06
CA MET A 3 -5.31 1.50 -5.84
C MET A 3 -5.33 0.39 -4.78
N ILE A 4 -4.30 -0.44 -4.74
CA ILE A 4 -4.14 -1.49 -3.71
C ILE A 4 -3.87 -0.84 -2.35
N SER A 5 -3.00 0.18 -2.29
CA SER A 5 -2.70 0.91 -1.06
C SER A 5 -3.90 1.66 -0.48
N ALA A 6 -4.90 2.03 -1.30
CA ALA A 6 -6.14 2.64 -0.83
C ALA A 6 -6.88 1.75 0.18
N PHE A 7 -6.82 0.42 0.02
CA PHE A 7 -7.41 -0.52 0.97
C PHE A 7 -6.68 -0.55 2.33
N ALA A 8 -5.35 -0.37 2.34
CA ALA A 8 -4.64 -0.20 3.59
C ALA A 8 -5.04 1.10 4.29
N SER A 9 -5.23 2.16 3.51
CA SER A 9 -5.71 3.46 4.02
C SER A 9 -7.14 3.39 4.55
N LEU A 10 -8.02 2.62 3.91
CA LEU A 10 -9.39 2.37 4.41
C LEU A 10 -9.37 1.86 5.86
N ILE A 11 -8.53 0.87 6.14
CA ILE A 11 -8.46 0.27 7.47
C ILE A 11 -7.58 1.12 8.39
N GLY A 12 -6.48 1.68 7.88
CA GLY A 12 -5.53 2.48 8.65
C GLY A 12 -6.10 3.81 9.12
N LEU A 13 -6.66 4.59 8.20
CA LEU A 13 -7.26 5.89 8.50
C LEU A 13 -8.61 5.77 9.23
N GLY A 14 -9.27 4.62 9.15
CA GLY A 14 -10.43 4.32 9.97
C GLY A 14 -10.07 3.86 11.39
N GLY A 15 -9.04 3.02 11.52
CA GLY A 15 -8.65 2.41 12.78
C GLY A 15 -7.77 3.31 13.66
N SER A 16 -6.84 4.09 13.07
CA SER A 16 -5.89 4.90 13.84
C SER A 16 -6.55 6.00 14.68
N PRO A 17 -7.55 6.78 14.20
CA PRO A 17 -8.25 7.74 15.05
C PRO A 17 -9.05 7.06 16.15
N LEU A 18 -9.69 5.92 15.83
CA LEU A 18 -10.46 5.17 16.81
C LEU A 18 -9.56 4.64 17.93
N LEU A 19 -8.37 4.13 17.58
CA LEU A 19 -7.36 3.70 18.55
C LEU A 19 -6.91 4.87 19.41
N SER A 20 -6.59 6.03 18.83
CA SER A 20 -6.15 7.23 19.57
C SER A 20 -7.22 7.72 20.55
N MET A 21 -8.50 7.70 20.15
CA MET A 21 -9.61 8.05 21.06
C MET A 21 -9.71 7.10 22.25
N ARG A 22 -9.54 5.78 22.03
CA ARG A 22 -9.59 4.79 23.13
C ARG A 22 -8.38 4.88 24.05
N MET A 23 -7.20 5.18 23.50
CA MET A 23 -6.00 5.43 24.30
C MET A 23 -6.17 6.69 25.17
N GLY A 24 -6.68 7.80 24.60
CA GLY A 24 -6.96 9.02 25.34
C GLY A 24 -7.98 8.83 26.48
N ALA A 25 -8.95 7.91 26.29
CA ALA A 25 -9.90 7.51 27.32
C ALA A 25 -9.33 6.50 28.32
N LYS A 26 -8.05 6.14 28.25
CA LYS A 26 -7.36 5.12 29.09
C LYS A 26 -7.98 3.72 29.02
N LYS A 27 -8.63 3.39 27.89
CA LYS A 27 -9.25 2.09 27.62
C LYS A 27 -8.33 1.21 26.77
N GLU A 28 -7.21 0.77 27.35
CA GLU A 28 -6.16 0.05 26.63
C GLU A 28 -6.65 -1.27 26.02
N GLU A 29 -7.53 -2.02 26.72
CA GLU A 29 -8.10 -3.26 26.17
C GLU A 29 -8.94 -3.02 24.89
N GLU A 30 -9.72 -1.93 24.87
CA GLU A 30 -10.49 -1.59 23.68
C GLU A 30 -9.57 -1.17 22.52
N ALA A 31 -8.50 -0.43 22.80
CA ALA A 31 -7.49 -0.05 21.83
C ALA A 31 -6.76 -1.29 21.26
N GLN A 32 -6.41 -2.28 22.10
CA GLN A 32 -5.82 -3.54 21.63
C GLN A 32 -6.76 -4.32 20.71
N LYS A 33 -8.07 -4.35 21.02
CA LYS A 33 -9.07 -4.98 20.14
C LYS A 33 -9.17 -4.28 18.78
N ILE A 34 -9.04 -2.96 18.74
CA ILE A 34 -9.04 -2.20 17.47
C ILE A 34 -7.83 -2.59 16.61
N LEU A 35 -6.63 -2.61 17.21
CA LEU A 35 -5.42 -2.99 16.50
C LEU A 35 -5.48 -4.45 16.01
N ALA A 36 -5.95 -5.39 16.85
CA ALA A 36 -6.10 -6.80 16.48
C ALA A 36 -7.11 -6.99 15.32
N ASN A 37 -8.27 -6.31 15.36
CA ASN A 37 -9.25 -6.36 14.29
C ASN A 37 -8.70 -5.75 13.01
N SER A 38 -8.01 -4.61 13.08
CA SER A 38 -7.39 -3.98 11.90
C SER A 38 -6.33 -4.88 11.26
N PHE A 39 -5.51 -5.53 12.09
CA PHE A 39 -4.51 -6.50 11.60
C PHE A 39 -5.16 -7.69 10.89
N LEU A 40 -6.20 -8.28 11.47
CA LEU A 40 -6.94 -9.37 10.83
C LEU A 40 -7.60 -8.92 9.52
N MET A 41 -8.24 -7.75 9.53
CA MET A 41 -8.92 -7.20 8.36
C MET A 41 -7.95 -6.99 7.20
N ILE A 42 -6.74 -6.44 7.45
CA ILE A 42 -5.76 -6.23 6.37
C ILE A 42 -5.20 -7.55 5.85
N CYS A 43 -5.01 -8.56 6.69
CA CYS A 43 -4.61 -9.88 6.25
C CYS A 43 -5.66 -10.51 5.33
N ILE A 44 -6.94 -10.46 5.70
CA ILE A 44 -8.03 -10.96 4.87
C ILE A 44 -8.12 -10.14 3.58
N CYS A 45 -8.04 -8.82 3.67
CA CYS A 45 -8.09 -7.92 2.53
C CYS A 45 -6.94 -8.18 1.56
N SER A 46 -5.72 -8.39 2.05
CA SER A 46 -4.54 -8.67 1.20
C SER A 46 -4.69 -9.97 0.43
N VAL A 47 -5.16 -11.04 1.09
CA VAL A 47 -5.43 -12.33 0.41
C VAL A 47 -6.55 -12.18 -0.62
N PHE A 48 -7.62 -11.48 -0.27
CA PHE A 48 -8.72 -11.20 -1.19
C PHE A 48 -8.26 -10.41 -2.42
N LEU A 49 -7.48 -9.33 -2.22
CA LEU A 49 -6.93 -8.54 -3.31
C LEU A 49 -5.99 -9.36 -4.20
N MET A 50 -5.13 -10.19 -3.62
CA MET A 50 -4.30 -11.11 -4.42
C MET A 50 -5.17 -12.04 -5.26
N ALA A 51 -6.19 -12.68 -4.66
CA ALA A 51 -7.08 -13.62 -5.36
C ALA A 51 -7.85 -12.94 -6.51
N VAL A 52 -8.21 -11.66 -6.37
CA VAL A 52 -8.92 -10.89 -7.39
C VAL A 52 -7.96 -10.35 -8.47
N PHE A 53 -6.87 -9.71 -8.07
CA PHE A 53 -5.98 -9.04 -9.02
C PHE A 53 -5.08 -10.00 -9.78
N PHE A 54 -4.81 -11.19 -9.24
CA PHE A 54 -3.97 -12.17 -9.90
C PHE A 54 -4.56 -12.68 -11.24
N PRO A 55 -5.83 -13.12 -11.31
CA PRO A 55 -6.45 -13.49 -12.58
C PRO A 55 -6.82 -12.30 -13.46
N LEU A 56 -7.13 -11.15 -12.88
CA LEU A 56 -7.55 -9.95 -13.61
C LEU A 56 -6.39 -9.05 -14.05
N ARG A 57 -5.12 -9.40 -13.78
CA ARG A 57 -3.96 -8.56 -14.08
C ARG A 57 -3.89 -8.09 -15.55
N GLU A 58 -4.09 -9.02 -16.49
CA GLU A 58 -3.99 -8.70 -17.92
C GLU A 58 -5.11 -7.77 -18.42
N PRO A 59 -6.41 -8.09 -18.19
CA PRO A 59 -7.47 -7.18 -18.61
C PRO A 59 -7.40 -5.82 -17.92
N MET A 60 -6.95 -5.77 -16.66
CA MET A 60 -6.79 -4.51 -15.95
C MET A 60 -5.65 -3.65 -16.50
N LEU A 61 -4.51 -4.26 -16.85
CA LEU A 61 -3.41 -3.51 -17.47
C LEU A 61 -3.83 -2.89 -18.81
N ARG A 62 -4.59 -3.61 -19.64
CA ARG A 62 -5.14 -3.06 -20.88
C ARG A 62 -6.14 -1.93 -20.61
N LEU A 63 -7.01 -2.09 -19.62
CA LEU A 63 -7.97 -1.06 -19.21
C LEU A 63 -7.25 0.20 -18.70
N PHE A 64 -6.11 0.05 -18.04
CA PHE A 64 -5.31 1.17 -17.51
C PHE A 64 -4.42 1.85 -18.54
N GLY A 65 -4.54 1.48 -19.81
CA GLY A 65 -3.87 2.12 -20.92
C GLY A 65 -2.46 1.58 -21.21
N ALA A 66 -2.17 0.34 -20.85
CA ALA A 66 -0.92 -0.30 -21.27
C ALA A 66 -0.92 -0.53 -22.77
N SER A 67 0.06 0.04 -23.49
CA SER A 67 0.27 -0.18 -24.91
C SER A 67 0.85 -1.57 -25.17
N ASP A 68 0.74 -2.07 -26.41
CA ASP A 68 1.31 -3.37 -26.79
C ASP A 68 2.84 -3.45 -26.57
N VAL A 69 3.53 -2.30 -26.57
CA VAL A 69 4.97 -2.20 -26.29
C VAL A 69 5.27 -2.31 -24.79
N THR A 70 4.45 -1.66 -23.95
CA THR A 70 4.67 -1.63 -22.50
C THR A 70 4.06 -2.81 -21.77
N PHE A 71 3.08 -3.49 -22.37
CA PHE A 71 2.32 -4.57 -21.78
C PHE A 71 3.17 -5.72 -21.22
N PRO A 72 4.16 -6.31 -21.95
CA PRO A 72 4.95 -7.41 -21.42
C PRO A 72 5.74 -7.02 -20.16
N TYR A 73 6.29 -5.81 -20.13
CA TYR A 73 7.01 -5.29 -18.97
C TYR A 73 6.10 -5.03 -17.78
N ALA A 74 4.90 -4.52 -18.04
CA ALA A 74 3.90 -4.26 -17.02
C ALA A 74 3.36 -5.56 -16.38
N VAL A 75 3.20 -6.63 -17.16
CA VAL A 75 2.78 -7.94 -16.66
C VAL A 75 3.85 -8.55 -15.74
N GLY A 76 5.14 -8.50 -16.14
CA GLY A 76 6.25 -8.96 -15.32
C GLY A 76 6.34 -8.20 -13.99
N TYR A 77 6.25 -6.87 -14.05
CA TYR A 77 6.26 -6.02 -12.85
C TYR A 77 5.11 -6.36 -11.89
N ILE A 78 3.88 -6.41 -12.40
CA ILE A 78 2.70 -6.59 -11.53
C ILE A 78 2.64 -7.99 -10.92
N TRP A 79 3.19 -9.00 -11.60
CA TRP A 79 3.32 -10.35 -11.11
C TRP A 79 4.15 -10.41 -9.82
N VAL A 80 5.35 -9.85 -9.85
CA VAL A 80 6.24 -9.76 -8.69
C VAL A 80 5.62 -8.89 -7.60
N TYR A 81 5.07 -7.72 -7.96
CA TYR A 81 4.47 -6.78 -7.00
C TYR A 81 3.27 -7.37 -6.27
N LEU A 82 2.41 -8.14 -6.93
CA LEU A 82 1.26 -8.78 -6.29
C LEU A 82 1.68 -9.79 -5.22
N CYS A 83 2.78 -10.50 -5.41
CA CYS A 83 3.34 -11.36 -4.37
C CYS A 83 3.78 -10.59 -3.12
N GLY A 84 4.24 -9.34 -3.30
CA GLY A 84 4.62 -8.43 -2.21
C GLY A 84 3.45 -7.67 -1.57
N THR A 85 2.27 -7.69 -2.17
CA THR A 85 1.09 -6.92 -1.71
C THR A 85 0.77 -7.09 -0.22
N PRO A 86 0.79 -8.28 0.39
CA PRO A 86 0.52 -8.44 1.82
C PRO A 86 1.48 -7.64 2.70
N PHE A 87 2.76 -7.64 2.36
CA PHE A 87 3.78 -6.91 3.11
C PHE A 87 3.64 -5.40 2.94
N ALA A 88 3.30 -4.95 1.72
CA ALA A 88 3.02 -3.55 1.43
C ALA A 88 1.85 -3.03 2.25
N LEU A 89 0.72 -3.72 2.22
CA LEU A 89 -0.48 -3.35 2.95
C LEU A 89 -0.28 -3.35 4.46
N LEU A 90 0.39 -4.38 4.99
CA LEU A 90 0.72 -4.48 6.40
C LEU A 90 1.66 -3.36 6.85
N SER A 91 2.71 -3.05 6.07
CA SER A 91 3.66 -2.00 6.43
C SER A 91 2.98 -0.63 6.52
N VAL A 92 2.15 -0.28 5.53
CA VAL A 92 1.40 0.99 5.50
C VAL A 92 0.41 1.08 6.65
N LEU A 93 -0.43 0.05 6.83
CA LEU A 93 -1.43 0.01 7.90
C LEU A 93 -0.79 0.15 9.27
N LEU A 94 0.16 -0.75 9.57
CA LEU A 94 0.76 -0.83 10.90
C LEU A 94 1.61 0.40 11.22
N ASN A 95 2.21 1.04 10.22
CA ASN A 95 2.90 2.31 10.39
C ASN A 95 1.96 3.41 10.89
N GLN A 96 0.72 3.50 10.37
CA GLN A 96 -0.30 4.42 10.85
C GLN A 96 -0.57 4.22 12.35
N PHE A 97 -0.64 2.95 12.80
CA PHE A 97 -0.84 2.62 14.20
C PHE A 97 0.37 2.93 15.10
N ILE A 98 1.59 2.92 14.58
CA ILE A 98 2.78 3.38 15.31
C ILE A 98 2.74 4.90 15.50
N ILE A 99 2.41 5.63 14.43
CA ILE A 99 2.37 7.10 14.44
C ILE A 99 1.27 7.60 15.39
N CYS A 100 0.07 7.01 15.35
CA CYS A 100 -1.04 7.44 16.18
C CYS A 100 -0.84 7.15 17.68
N GLN A 101 0.06 6.23 18.03
CA GLN A 101 0.49 5.99 19.41
C GLN A 101 1.57 7.00 19.88
N GLY A 102 1.91 8.02 19.09
CA GLY A 102 2.92 9.03 19.42
C GLY A 102 4.36 8.64 19.06
N PHE A 103 4.58 7.49 18.44
CA PHE A 103 5.93 7.04 18.04
C PHE A 103 6.28 7.47 16.59
N ALA A 104 6.03 8.74 16.24
CA ALA A 104 6.27 9.28 14.89
C ALA A 104 7.70 9.01 14.38
N LYS A 105 8.72 9.13 15.24
CA LYS A 105 10.12 8.84 14.87
C LYS A 105 10.31 7.38 14.41
N LYS A 106 9.65 6.41 15.05
CA LYS A 106 9.73 5.00 14.66
C LYS A 106 8.95 4.74 13.36
N GLY A 107 7.79 5.40 13.20
CA GLY A 107 7.04 5.35 11.95
C GLY A 107 7.84 5.92 10.78
N MET A 108 8.46 7.09 10.96
CA MET A 108 9.33 7.69 9.95
C MET A 108 10.52 6.77 9.62
N LEU A 109 11.15 6.15 10.62
CA LEU A 109 12.28 5.24 10.40
C LEU A 109 11.89 4.03 9.54
N SER A 110 10.67 3.49 9.68
CA SER A 110 10.20 2.38 8.83
C SER A 110 10.13 2.79 7.35
N VAL A 111 9.65 4.01 7.07
CA VAL A 111 9.57 4.56 5.72
C VAL A 111 10.97 4.81 5.14
N VAL A 112 11.86 5.43 5.94
CA VAL A 112 13.25 5.68 5.53
C VAL A 112 13.99 4.38 5.25
N LEU A 113 13.83 3.36 6.09
CA LEU A 113 14.43 2.05 5.86
C LEU A 113 13.96 1.44 4.53
N GLY A 114 12.65 1.47 4.26
CA GLY A 114 12.11 1.00 2.99
C GLY A 114 12.66 1.79 1.80
N ALA A 115 12.68 3.11 1.89
CA ALA A 115 13.19 3.96 0.82
C ALA A 115 14.69 3.75 0.54
N VAL A 116 15.52 3.70 1.58
CA VAL A 116 16.96 3.44 1.43
C VAL A 116 17.21 2.06 0.83
N MET A 117 16.51 1.02 1.31
CA MET A 117 16.62 -0.32 0.74
C MET A 117 16.22 -0.35 -0.72
N ASN A 118 15.15 0.34 -1.11
CA ASN A 118 14.71 0.41 -2.50
C ASN A 118 15.77 1.10 -3.38
N ILE A 119 16.24 2.29 -2.97
CA ILE A 119 17.28 3.06 -3.70
C ILE A 119 18.56 2.24 -3.90
N VAL A 120 18.95 1.42 -2.93
CA VAL A 120 20.16 0.57 -3.03
C VAL A 120 19.90 -0.66 -3.89
N LEU A 121 18.74 -1.31 -3.75
CA LEU A 121 18.44 -2.56 -4.44
C LEU A 121 18.04 -2.36 -5.90
N ASP A 122 17.39 -1.22 -6.25
CA ASP A 122 16.99 -0.93 -7.63
C ASP A 122 18.16 -1.02 -8.61
N PRO A 123 19.29 -0.29 -8.45
CA PRO A 123 20.40 -0.38 -9.38
C PRO A 123 21.06 -1.76 -9.37
N ILE A 124 21.07 -2.47 -8.26
CA ILE A 124 21.64 -3.81 -8.17
C ILE A 124 20.83 -4.80 -9.02
N PHE A 125 19.49 -4.83 -8.86
CA PHE A 125 18.65 -5.76 -9.60
C PHE A 125 18.48 -5.35 -11.07
N ILE A 126 18.40 -4.06 -11.36
CA ILE A 126 18.21 -3.57 -12.74
C ILE A 126 19.49 -3.75 -13.56
N PHE A 127 20.67 -3.36 -13.04
CA PHE A 127 21.90 -3.29 -13.81
C PHE A 127 22.87 -4.44 -13.51
N ALA A 128 23.06 -4.83 -12.24
CA ALA A 128 24.04 -5.88 -11.91
C ALA A 128 23.50 -7.28 -12.20
N PHE A 129 22.19 -7.51 -12.01
CA PHE A 129 21.53 -8.78 -12.33
C PHE A 129 20.81 -8.78 -13.67
N ASP A 130 20.80 -7.64 -14.39
CA ASP A 130 20.15 -7.46 -15.71
C ASP A 130 18.67 -7.88 -15.75
N MET A 131 17.98 -7.73 -14.62
CA MET A 131 16.56 -8.10 -14.49
C MET A 131 15.59 -7.03 -15.02
N GLY A 132 16.09 -5.85 -15.39
CA GLY A 132 15.26 -4.77 -15.92
C GLY A 132 14.09 -4.39 -15.00
N VAL A 133 12.89 -4.32 -15.58
CA VAL A 133 11.66 -3.87 -14.87
C VAL A 133 11.23 -4.84 -13.77
N GLU A 134 11.45 -6.14 -13.94
CA GLU A 134 11.14 -7.15 -12.91
C GLU A 134 12.07 -7.00 -11.69
N GLY A 135 13.34 -6.59 -11.94
CA GLY A 135 14.28 -6.27 -10.87
C GLY A 135 13.82 -5.10 -10.01
N ALA A 136 13.29 -4.04 -10.60
CA ALA A 136 12.69 -2.92 -9.86
C ALA A 136 11.48 -3.36 -9.01
N ALA A 137 10.62 -4.25 -9.54
CA ALA A 137 9.52 -4.81 -8.77
C ALA A 137 10.03 -5.61 -7.57
N LEU A 138 11.06 -6.45 -7.76
CA LEU A 138 11.66 -7.26 -6.70
C LEU A 138 12.30 -6.40 -5.62
N ALA A 139 13.05 -5.35 -6.00
CA ALA A 139 13.62 -4.39 -5.06
C ALA A 139 12.54 -3.72 -4.20
N THR A 140 11.43 -3.32 -4.83
CA THR A 140 10.27 -2.74 -4.13
C THR A 140 9.68 -3.74 -3.14
N VAL A 141 9.46 -4.98 -3.53
CA VAL A 141 8.90 -6.02 -2.64
C VAL A 141 9.82 -6.29 -1.45
N ILE A 142 11.13 -6.44 -1.67
CA ILE A 142 12.09 -6.67 -0.58
C ILE A 142 12.09 -5.48 0.38
N SER A 143 12.06 -4.25 -0.13
CA SER A 143 12.00 -3.03 0.69
C SER A 143 10.74 -2.98 1.55
N GLN A 144 9.61 -3.41 1.00
CA GLN A 144 8.33 -3.52 1.73
C GLN A 144 8.37 -4.61 2.80
N VAL A 145 9.01 -5.75 2.51
CA VAL A 145 9.22 -6.83 3.50
C VAL A 145 10.06 -6.33 4.67
N VAL A 146 11.16 -5.61 4.41
CA VAL A 146 12.01 -5.03 5.45
C VAL A 146 11.25 -4.02 6.30
N SER A 147 10.51 -3.09 5.65
CA SER A 147 9.65 -2.13 6.36
C SER A 147 8.59 -2.83 7.21
N CYS A 148 7.92 -3.83 6.66
CA CYS A 148 6.91 -4.63 7.37
C CYS A 148 7.51 -5.35 8.58
N ALA A 149 8.66 -6.01 8.42
CA ALA A 149 9.35 -6.69 9.50
C ALA A 149 9.73 -5.73 10.64
N TYR A 150 10.25 -4.53 10.29
CA TYR A 150 10.57 -3.49 11.27
C TYR A 150 9.33 -3.02 12.03
N VAL A 151 8.22 -2.73 11.33
CA VAL A 151 6.97 -2.28 11.94
C VAL A 151 6.37 -3.35 12.87
N LEU A 152 6.38 -4.62 12.45
CA LEU A 152 5.98 -5.74 13.27
C LEU A 152 6.87 -5.86 14.53
N PHE A 153 8.19 -5.77 14.37
CA PHE A 153 9.13 -5.80 15.49
C PHE A 153 8.84 -4.68 16.51
N VAL A 154 8.50 -3.47 16.05
CA VAL A 154 8.11 -2.36 16.93
C VAL A 154 6.81 -2.64 17.66
N LEU A 155 5.78 -3.15 16.97
CA LEU A 155 4.45 -3.39 17.55
C LEU A 155 4.35 -4.64 18.44
N PHE A 156 5.22 -5.64 18.23
CA PHE A 156 5.37 -6.76 19.15
C PHE A 156 6.29 -6.41 20.33
N GLY A 157 7.06 -5.34 20.23
CA GLY A 157 7.98 -4.89 21.27
C GLY A 157 7.29 -4.38 22.54
N LYS A 158 8.03 -4.38 23.65
CA LYS A 158 7.52 -3.92 24.97
C LYS A 158 7.45 -2.39 25.10
N LYS A 159 7.91 -1.63 24.10
CA LYS A 159 8.06 -0.16 24.16
C LYS A 159 6.86 0.62 23.59
N VAL A 160 5.83 -0.06 23.10
CA VAL A 160 4.59 0.55 22.61
C VAL A 160 3.46 0.36 23.60
N GLN A 161 2.54 1.33 23.66
CA GLN A 161 1.42 1.29 24.61
C GLN A 161 0.42 0.20 24.23
N VAL A 162 0.06 0.14 22.94
CA VAL A 162 -0.86 -0.85 22.39
C VAL A 162 -0.09 -1.81 21.49
N ARG A 163 -0.10 -3.10 21.85
CA ARG A 163 0.60 -4.17 21.11
C ARG A 163 -0.38 -4.96 20.26
N ILE A 164 0.15 -5.64 19.25
CA ILE A 164 -0.63 -6.63 18.53
C ILE A 164 -0.89 -7.81 19.46
N THR A 165 -2.17 -8.09 19.71
CA THR A 165 -2.64 -9.26 20.45
C THR A 165 -3.57 -10.06 19.55
N PHE A 166 -3.47 -11.38 19.62
CA PHE A 166 -4.36 -12.27 18.89
C PHE A 166 -5.57 -12.58 19.77
N GLY A 167 -6.77 -12.15 19.34
CA GLY A 167 -8.02 -12.40 20.04
C GLY A 167 -8.88 -11.14 20.21
N GLY A 168 -10.09 -11.32 20.75
CA GLY A 168 -11.01 -10.20 20.96
C GLY A 168 -11.64 -9.65 19.69
N TYR A 169 -11.70 -10.45 18.62
CA TYR A 169 -12.30 -10.06 17.34
C TYR A 169 -13.79 -9.80 17.52
N ARG A 170 -14.24 -8.61 17.11
CA ARG A 170 -15.63 -8.19 17.16
C ARG A 170 -16.04 -7.53 15.86
N PHE A 171 -17.05 -8.05 15.22
CA PHE A 171 -17.60 -7.49 13.97
C PHE A 171 -18.06 -6.03 14.13
N SER A 172 -18.55 -5.66 15.33
CA SER A 172 -18.91 -4.28 15.65
C SER A 172 -17.73 -3.31 15.53
N VAL A 173 -16.53 -3.74 15.97
CA VAL A 173 -15.30 -2.92 15.85
C VAL A 173 -14.87 -2.81 14.40
N ALA A 174 -14.89 -3.91 13.64
CA ALA A 174 -14.59 -3.91 12.22
C ALA A 174 -15.50 -2.97 11.42
N ARG A 175 -16.82 -3.00 11.73
CA ARG A 175 -17.79 -2.07 11.11
C ARG A 175 -17.48 -0.60 11.43
N GLN A 176 -17.07 -0.29 12.66
CA GLN A 176 -16.71 1.09 13.04
C GLN A 176 -15.45 1.55 12.28
N ILE A 177 -14.44 0.69 12.16
CA ILE A 177 -13.22 0.97 11.39
C ILE A 177 -13.56 1.27 9.93
N LEU A 178 -14.37 0.43 9.29
CA LEU A 178 -14.78 0.63 7.91
C LEU A 178 -15.61 1.90 7.73
N ALA A 179 -16.53 2.18 8.64
CA ALA A 179 -17.38 3.38 8.56
C ALA A 179 -16.54 4.68 8.62
N LEU A 180 -15.54 4.74 9.51
CA LEU A 180 -14.64 5.90 9.60
C LEU A 180 -13.66 5.99 8.43
N GLY A 181 -13.16 4.85 7.96
CA GLY A 181 -12.20 4.80 6.85
C GLY A 181 -12.83 4.99 5.47
N PHE A 182 -14.15 4.87 5.35
CA PHE A 182 -14.83 4.93 4.05
C PHE A 182 -14.68 6.30 3.37
N SER A 183 -14.78 7.39 4.13
CA SER A 183 -14.62 8.74 3.58
C SER A 183 -13.22 8.99 2.98
N PRO A 184 -12.11 8.81 3.70
CA PRO A 184 -10.78 8.96 3.10
C PRO A 184 -10.49 7.93 1.99
N PHE A 185 -11.06 6.72 2.08
CA PHE A 185 -10.96 5.74 1.01
C PHE A 185 -11.60 6.23 -0.29
N LEU A 186 -12.79 6.82 -0.22
CA LEU A 186 -13.46 7.36 -1.41
C LEU A 186 -12.64 8.47 -2.07
N ILE A 187 -12.01 9.35 -1.29
CA ILE A 187 -11.14 10.41 -1.83
C ILE A 187 -10.01 9.77 -2.65
N ILE A 188 -9.27 8.84 -2.03
CA ILE A 188 -8.15 8.16 -2.70
C ILE A 188 -8.64 7.35 -3.92
N ALA A 189 -9.80 6.69 -3.82
CA ALA A 189 -10.36 5.92 -4.92
C ALA A 189 -10.74 6.81 -6.11
N ILE A 190 -11.37 7.96 -5.87
CA ILE A 190 -11.73 8.93 -6.92
C ILE A 190 -10.47 9.48 -7.59
N ASP A 191 -9.45 9.84 -6.83
CA ASP A 191 -8.16 10.30 -7.37
C ASP A 191 -7.54 9.23 -8.29
N ASN A 192 -7.56 7.96 -7.87
CA ASN A 192 -7.07 6.87 -8.72
C ASN A 192 -7.89 6.69 -10.00
N VAL A 193 -9.23 6.79 -9.92
CA VAL A 193 -10.09 6.73 -11.10
C VAL A 193 -9.79 7.88 -12.06
N MET A 194 -9.58 9.09 -11.54
CA MET A 194 -9.20 10.26 -12.34
C MET A 194 -7.87 10.04 -13.05
N ILE A 195 -6.86 9.49 -12.37
CA ILE A 195 -5.57 9.15 -12.97
C ILE A 195 -5.72 8.12 -14.10
N ILE A 196 -6.49 7.06 -13.86
CA ILE A 196 -6.74 6.03 -14.86
C ILE A 196 -7.45 6.61 -16.09
N ALA A 197 -8.49 7.41 -15.89
CA ALA A 197 -9.22 8.08 -16.97
C ALA A 197 -8.30 9.02 -17.77
N MET A 198 -7.48 9.82 -17.06
CA MET A 198 -6.51 10.71 -17.70
C MET A 198 -5.50 9.92 -18.56
N ASN A 199 -4.93 8.86 -18.02
CA ASN A 199 -3.98 8.02 -18.75
C ASN A 199 -4.63 7.37 -19.99
N ALA A 200 -5.86 6.86 -19.87
CA ALA A 200 -6.61 6.29 -20.99
C ALA A 200 -6.88 7.32 -22.08
N VAL A 201 -7.26 8.55 -21.72
CA VAL A 201 -7.48 9.66 -22.66
C VAL A 201 -6.18 10.07 -23.36
N LEU A 202 -5.09 10.24 -22.62
CA LEU A 202 -3.78 10.58 -23.18
C LEU A 202 -3.29 9.52 -24.16
N GLN A 203 -3.52 8.23 -23.83
CA GLN A 203 -3.17 7.12 -24.72
C GLN A 203 -4.02 7.11 -25.99
N TYR A 204 -5.33 7.33 -25.85
CA TYR A 204 -6.26 7.34 -26.98
C TYR A 204 -6.00 8.47 -27.97
N TYR A 205 -5.84 9.71 -27.48
CA TYR A 205 -5.63 10.89 -28.33
C TYR A 205 -4.18 11.08 -28.76
N GLY A 206 -3.20 10.57 -28.00
CA GLY A 206 -1.78 10.66 -28.34
C GLY A 206 -1.36 9.73 -29.47
N GLY A 207 -2.07 8.62 -29.70
CA GLY A 207 -1.75 7.60 -30.70
C GLY A 207 -0.34 7.00 -30.54
N GLY A 208 -0.19 5.70 -30.58
CA GLY A 208 1.11 5.01 -30.59
C GLY A 208 2.16 5.57 -29.60
N GLY A 209 3.35 5.86 -30.11
CA GLY A 209 4.48 6.28 -29.26
C GLY A 209 4.37 7.68 -28.63
N LEU A 210 3.48 8.57 -29.10
CA LEU A 210 3.25 9.87 -28.46
C LEU A 210 2.37 9.72 -27.22
N GLY A 211 1.39 8.81 -27.24
CA GLY A 211 0.55 8.52 -26.07
C GLY A 211 1.38 8.07 -24.89
N ASP A 212 2.33 7.14 -25.07
CA ASP A 212 3.22 6.68 -24.00
C ASP A 212 4.04 7.83 -23.40
N ARG A 213 4.57 8.74 -24.25
CA ARG A 213 5.32 9.92 -23.79
C ARG A 213 4.46 10.87 -22.97
N LEU A 214 3.23 11.11 -23.41
CA LEU A 214 2.28 11.99 -22.70
C LEU A 214 1.91 11.40 -21.32
N VAL A 215 1.69 10.10 -21.23
CA VAL A 215 1.42 9.40 -19.95
C VAL A 215 2.62 9.53 -19.01
N VAL A 216 3.86 9.34 -19.50
CA VAL A 216 5.08 9.52 -18.70
C VAL A 216 5.20 10.97 -18.20
N CYS A 217 5.01 11.96 -19.08
CA CYS A 217 5.05 13.37 -18.67
C CYS A 217 3.97 13.70 -17.62
N ALA A 218 2.75 13.19 -17.80
CA ALA A 218 1.66 13.39 -16.84
C ALA A 218 1.97 12.74 -15.48
N THR A 219 2.53 11.53 -15.47
CA THR A 219 2.92 10.82 -14.26
C THR A 219 4.04 11.57 -13.50
N ILE A 220 5.04 12.09 -14.24
CA ILE A 220 6.10 12.91 -13.64
C ILE A 220 5.51 14.19 -13.03
N ALA A 221 4.67 14.92 -13.78
CA ALA A 221 4.03 16.14 -13.30
C ALA A 221 3.21 15.87 -12.01
N GLN A 222 2.49 14.77 -11.98
CA GLN A 222 1.69 14.37 -10.82
C GLN A 222 2.54 14.01 -9.60
N SER A 223 3.72 13.43 -9.80
CA SER A 223 4.67 13.13 -8.71
C SER A 223 5.22 14.38 -8.02
N PHE A 224 5.16 15.54 -8.67
CA PHE A 224 5.53 16.84 -8.08
C PHE A 224 4.36 17.55 -7.39
N MET A 225 3.13 17.12 -7.62
CA MET A 225 1.92 17.73 -7.01
C MET A 225 1.48 17.04 -5.72
N LEU A 226 1.98 15.84 -5.42
CA LEU A 226 1.72 15.04 -4.22
C LEU A 226 2.84 15.23 -3.18
#